data_bf7634158aab6124387b0c2e94b1df70
#
_entry.id   bf7634158aab6124387b0c2e94b1df70
#
_cell.length_a   1.000
_cell.length_b   1.000
_cell.length_c   1.000
_cell.angle_alpha   90.00
_cell.angle_beta   90.00
_cell.angle_gamma   90.00
#
_symmetry.space_group_name_H-M   'P 1'
#
loop_
_entity.id
_entity.type
_entity.pdbx_description
1 polymer ?
#
loop_
_entity_poly.entity_id
_entity_poly.type
_entity_poly.pdbx_seq_one_letter_code
_entity_poly.pdbx_strand_id
1 'polypeptide(L)'
;YLPVEMDDGSIRVFEGYRVQHSNIRGPFKGGIRYHQNCDLNEIKALATWMSLKCAVANIPYGGAKGGIQVDPSTLSKRELCRLTRRYTYAIEPLIGADKDIPAPDVNTNALTMAWVLDTYSMLHGKPCPGVVTGKPVELGGSRGRASATGRGVVIATQLVLKTNGVDSLDGVKVAVQGMGNRSE
;
A
#
# COMPACT_ATOMS: atom_id res chain seq x y z
N TYR A 1 -4.73 -8.50 -16.64
CA TYR A 1 -3.55 -8.26 -17.48
C TYR A 1 -3.43 -6.79 -17.81
N LEU A 2 -2.19 -6.26 -17.76
CA LEU A 2 -1.87 -4.85 -17.85
C LEU A 2 -0.87 -4.64 -19.01
N PRO A 3 -1.33 -4.39 -20.24
CA PRO A 3 -0.45 -4.01 -21.34
C PRO A 3 0.10 -2.59 -21.09
N VAL A 4 1.42 -2.43 -21.19
CA VAL A 4 2.13 -1.17 -20.97
C VAL A 4 3.16 -0.97 -22.07
N GLU A 5 3.16 0.22 -22.67
CA GLU A 5 4.20 0.65 -23.60
C GLU A 5 5.49 0.94 -22.84
N MET A 6 6.57 0.31 -23.27
CA MET A 6 7.91 0.47 -22.70
C MET A 6 8.62 1.69 -23.31
N ASP A 7 9.76 2.06 -22.75
CA ASP A 7 10.51 3.24 -23.25
C ASP A 7 11.11 3.02 -24.65
N ASP A 8 11.28 1.77 -25.05
CA ASP A 8 11.71 1.36 -26.38
C ASP A 8 10.57 1.22 -27.42
N GLY A 9 9.33 1.53 -27.01
CA GLY A 9 8.12 1.44 -27.84
C GLY A 9 7.51 0.03 -27.91
N SER A 10 8.11 -0.98 -27.30
CA SER A 10 7.52 -2.31 -27.21
C SER A 10 6.34 -2.35 -26.23
N ILE A 11 5.46 -3.35 -26.36
CA ILE A 11 4.39 -3.60 -25.40
C ILE A 11 4.76 -4.77 -24.51
N ARG A 12 4.83 -4.52 -23.19
CA ARG A 12 4.98 -5.57 -22.18
C ARG A 12 3.67 -5.75 -21.41
N VAL A 13 3.29 -7.00 -21.15
CA VAL A 13 2.07 -7.33 -20.39
C VAL A 13 2.46 -7.79 -19.00
N PHE A 14 1.88 -7.17 -17.98
CA PHE A 14 2.08 -7.52 -16.57
C PHE A 14 0.82 -8.13 -16.00
N GLU A 15 0.98 -8.97 -14.96
CA GLU A 15 -0.15 -9.45 -14.16
C GLU A 15 -0.34 -8.57 -12.94
N GLY A 16 -1.59 -8.14 -12.70
CA GLY A 16 -1.98 -7.36 -11.55
C GLY A 16 -3.20 -7.93 -10.86
N TYR A 17 -3.24 -7.78 -9.53
CA TYR A 17 -4.28 -8.33 -8.67
C TYR A 17 -4.84 -7.26 -7.74
N ARG A 18 -6.16 -7.31 -7.48
CA ARG A 18 -6.80 -6.64 -6.34
C ARG A 18 -7.76 -7.61 -5.69
N VAL A 19 -7.49 -7.99 -4.44
CA VAL A 19 -8.33 -8.90 -3.65
C VAL A 19 -8.99 -8.11 -2.53
N GLN A 20 -10.30 -8.23 -2.44
CA GLN A 20 -11.16 -7.69 -1.41
C GLN A 20 -11.61 -8.86 -0.52
N HIS A 21 -11.16 -8.90 0.75
CA HIS A 21 -11.43 -10.02 1.63
C HIS A 21 -12.70 -9.82 2.46
N SER A 22 -12.83 -8.68 3.15
CA SER A 22 -13.99 -8.42 4.02
C SER A 22 -14.22 -6.92 4.17
N ASN A 23 -15.48 -6.50 4.13
CA ASN A 23 -15.93 -5.12 4.36
C ASN A 23 -16.93 -5.00 5.51
N ILE A 24 -17.03 -6.02 6.37
CA ILE A 24 -17.96 -6.04 7.50
C ILE A 24 -17.71 -4.87 8.46
N ARG A 25 -16.47 -4.41 8.60
CA ARG A 25 -16.08 -3.29 9.47
C ARG A 25 -16.06 -1.93 8.77
N GLY A 26 -16.27 -1.86 7.48
CA GLY A 26 -16.22 -0.64 6.66
C GLY A 26 -15.52 -0.87 5.32
N PRO A 27 -15.21 0.20 4.57
CA PRO A 27 -14.58 0.10 3.25
C PRO A 27 -13.33 -0.79 3.27
N PHE A 28 -13.10 -1.51 2.19
CA PHE A 28 -11.88 -2.31 2.03
C PHE A 28 -10.64 -1.42 2.12
N LYS A 29 -9.57 -1.91 2.74
CA LYS A 29 -8.32 -1.17 2.95
C LYS A 29 -7.12 -2.08 2.79
N GLY A 30 -6.15 -1.67 1.95
CA GLY A 30 -4.91 -2.41 1.82
C GLY A 30 -3.93 -1.85 0.81
N GLY A 31 -2.64 -2.17 0.99
CA GLY A 31 -1.57 -1.70 0.14
C GLY A 31 -1.54 -2.32 -1.26
N ILE A 32 -0.79 -1.69 -2.14
CA ILE A 32 -0.42 -2.22 -3.46
C ILE A 32 1.08 -2.54 -3.41
N ARG A 33 1.48 -3.79 -3.72
CA ARG A 33 2.89 -4.18 -3.75
C ARG A 33 3.37 -4.47 -5.17
N TYR A 34 4.60 -4.11 -5.45
CA TYR A 34 5.30 -4.48 -6.68
C TYR A 34 6.42 -5.45 -6.33
N HIS A 35 6.31 -6.70 -6.79
CA HIS A 35 7.31 -7.71 -6.52
C HIS A 35 7.28 -8.81 -7.58
N GLN A 36 8.46 -9.31 -8.00
CA GLN A 36 8.57 -10.32 -9.05
C GLN A 36 7.89 -11.65 -8.70
N ASN A 37 7.77 -11.98 -7.42
CA ASN A 37 7.12 -13.21 -6.94
C ASN A 37 5.67 -12.96 -6.49
N CYS A 38 5.09 -11.78 -6.80
CA CYS A 38 3.71 -11.49 -6.44
C CYS A 38 2.76 -12.40 -7.21
N ASP A 39 1.95 -13.16 -6.50
CA ASP A 39 0.91 -14.02 -7.07
C ASP A 39 -0.45 -13.83 -6.38
N LEU A 40 -1.48 -14.44 -6.96
CA LEU A 40 -2.84 -14.32 -6.44
C LEU A 40 -3.00 -14.91 -5.02
N ASN A 41 -2.29 -15.99 -4.67
CA ASN A 41 -2.41 -16.64 -3.37
C ASN A 41 -1.76 -15.80 -2.28
N GLU A 42 -0.59 -15.20 -2.56
CA GLU A 42 0.02 -14.23 -1.67
C GLU A 42 -0.91 -13.04 -1.43
N ILE A 43 -1.50 -12.48 -2.48
CA ILE A 43 -2.40 -11.33 -2.36
C ILE A 43 -3.67 -11.68 -1.58
N LYS A 44 -4.24 -12.89 -1.73
CA LYS A 44 -5.37 -13.38 -0.91
C LYS A 44 -4.99 -13.46 0.57
N ALA A 45 -3.85 -14.05 0.90
CA ALA A 45 -3.36 -14.17 2.29
C ALA A 45 -3.18 -12.79 2.91
N LEU A 46 -2.54 -11.86 2.19
CA LEU A 46 -2.30 -10.50 2.66
C LEU A 46 -3.60 -9.68 2.81
N ALA A 47 -4.60 -9.88 1.95
CA ALA A 47 -5.91 -9.24 2.09
C ALA A 47 -6.63 -9.73 3.36
N THR A 48 -6.53 -11.02 3.69
CA THR A 48 -7.03 -11.59 4.95
C THR A 48 -6.34 -10.95 6.15
N TRP A 49 -5.02 -10.87 6.12
CA TRP A 49 -4.25 -10.22 7.19
C TRP A 49 -4.63 -8.74 7.37
N MET A 50 -4.95 -8.04 6.30
CA MET A 50 -5.43 -6.66 6.41
C MET A 50 -6.75 -6.56 7.16
N SER A 51 -7.71 -7.48 6.97
CA SER A 51 -8.95 -7.52 7.76
C SER A 51 -8.66 -7.72 9.25
N LEU A 52 -7.78 -8.67 9.58
CA LEU A 52 -7.37 -8.93 10.97
C LEU A 52 -6.64 -7.72 11.57
N LYS A 53 -5.73 -7.11 10.80
CA LYS A 53 -4.98 -5.92 11.23
C LYS A 53 -5.90 -4.74 11.54
N CYS A 54 -6.89 -4.48 10.70
CA CYS A 54 -7.87 -3.41 10.92
C CYS A 54 -8.75 -3.72 12.15
N ALA A 55 -9.09 -4.99 12.38
CA ALA A 55 -9.87 -5.42 13.55
C ALA A 55 -9.06 -5.24 14.85
N VAL A 56 -7.80 -5.68 14.88
CA VAL A 56 -6.91 -5.54 16.05
C VAL A 56 -6.66 -4.06 16.37
N ALA A 57 -6.45 -3.23 15.34
CA ALA A 57 -6.28 -1.78 15.52
C ALA A 57 -7.59 -1.05 15.83
N ASN A 58 -8.72 -1.75 15.85
CA ASN A 58 -10.06 -1.21 16.05
C ASN A 58 -10.40 0.00 15.16
N ILE A 59 -10.02 -0.07 13.90
CA ILE A 59 -10.35 0.98 12.92
C ILE A 59 -11.51 0.52 12.01
N PRO A 60 -12.36 1.46 11.52
CA PRO A 60 -13.56 1.14 10.78
C PRO A 60 -13.27 0.84 9.30
N TYR A 61 -12.40 -0.12 9.05
CA TYR A 61 -12.02 -0.58 7.72
C TYR A 61 -12.04 -2.10 7.63
N GLY A 62 -12.33 -2.56 6.44
CA GLY A 62 -12.17 -3.95 6.06
C GLY A 62 -10.75 -4.28 5.57
N GLY A 63 -10.59 -5.38 4.84
CA GLY A 63 -9.30 -5.81 4.33
C GLY A 63 -9.29 -6.05 2.83
N ALA A 64 -8.29 -5.47 2.18
CA ALA A 64 -7.96 -5.72 0.80
C ALA A 64 -6.43 -5.75 0.60
N LYS A 65 -6.01 -6.25 -0.54
CA LYS A 65 -4.62 -6.18 -1.00
C LYS A 65 -4.56 -6.10 -2.50
N GLY A 66 -3.61 -5.33 -3.00
CA GLY A 66 -3.26 -5.30 -4.42
C GLY A 66 -1.81 -5.65 -4.65
N GLY A 67 -1.48 -6.00 -5.88
CA GLY A 67 -0.11 -6.23 -6.28
C GLY A 67 0.05 -6.37 -7.78
N ILE A 68 1.27 -6.18 -8.25
CA ILE A 68 1.66 -6.42 -9.63
C ILE A 68 2.90 -7.33 -9.61
N GLN A 69 2.87 -8.38 -10.42
CA GLN A 69 4.02 -9.23 -10.64
C GLN A 69 5.04 -8.50 -11.52
N VAL A 70 6.02 -7.87 -10.88
CA VAL A 70 7.04 -7.08 -11.55
C VAL A 70 8.27 -6.91 -10.66
N ASP A 71 9.46 -6.91 -11.25
CA ASP A 71 10.65 -6.38 -10.60
C ASP A 71 10.76 -4.88 -10.94
N PRO A 72 10.45 -3.98 -10.01
CA PRO A 72 10.46 -2.54 -10.30
C PRO A 72 11.86 -1.97 -10.55
N SER A 73 12.93 -2.67 -10.17
CA SER A 73 14.31 -2.26 -10.44
C SER A 73 14.68 -2.34 -11.92
N THR A 74 13.92 -3.15 -12.68
CA THR A 74 14.11 -3.32 -14.14
C THR A 74 13.35 -2.28 -14.97
N LEU A 75 12.57 -1.41 -14.34
CA LEU A 75 11.74 -0.43 -15.02
C LEU A 75 12.24 0.99 -14.76
N SER A 76 12.12 1.85 -15.77
CA SER A 76 12.32 3.28 -15.59
C SER A 76 11.19 3.90 -14.76
N LYS A 77 11.43 5.09 -14.20
CA LYS A 77 10.38 5.84 -13.49
C LYS A 77 9.16 6.13 -14.38
N ARG A 78 9.36 6.33 -15.69
CA ARG A 78 8.28 6.56 -16.66
C ARG A 78 7.47 5.30 -16.89
N GLU A 79 8.13 4.17 -17.02
CA GLU A 79 7.48 2.86 -17.17
C GLU A 79 6.68 2.48 -15.93
N LEU A 80 7.25 2.69 -14.72
CA LEU A 80 6.54 2.52 -13.45
C LEU A 80 5.31 3.41 -13.35
N CYS A 81 5.40 4.65 -13.82
CA CYS A 81 4.26 5.56 -13.87
C CYS A 81 3.17 5.03 -14.81
N ARG A 82 3.52 4.62 -16.03
CA ARG A 82 2.55 4.04 -16.99
C ARG A 82 1.91 2.76 -16.44
N LEU A 83 2.70 1.88 -15.84
CA LEU A 83 2.22 0.65 -15.21
C LEU A 83 1.22 0.95 -14.07
N THR A 84 1.56 1.89 -13.19
CA THR A 84 0.69 2.29 -12.08
C THR A 84 -0.63 2.89 -12.60
N ARG A 85 -0.57 3.75 -13.60
CA ARG A 85 -1.76 4.35 -14.22
C ARG A 85 -2.63 3.28 -14.90
N ARG A 86 -2.00 2.34 -15.61
CA ARG A 86 -2.72 1.22 -16.24
C ARG A 86 -3.39 0.32 -15.23
N TYR A 87 -2.69 0.01 -14.11
CA TYR A 87 -3.27 -0.74 -13.01
C TYR A 87 -4.44 0.01 -12.37
N THR A 88 -4.28 1.30 -12.09
CA THR A 88 -5.35 2.13 -11.51
C THR A 88 -6.59 2.15 -12.39
N TYR A 89 -6.41 2.31 -13.70
CA TYR A 89 -7.51 2.23 -14.67
C TYR A 89 -8.24 0.87 -14.60
N ALA A 90 -7.49 -0.23 -14.51
CA ALA A 90 -8.06 -1.58 -14.49
C ALA A 90 -8.87 -1.88 -13.20
N ILE A 91 -8.46 -1.30 -12.06
CA ILE A 91 -9.15 -1.49 -10.77
C ILE A 91 -10.10 -0.35 -10.41
N GLU A 92 -10.24 0.67 -11.26
CA GLU A 92 -11.07 1.85 -10.99
C GLU A 92 -12.49 1.49 -10.51
N PRO A 93 -13.21 0.53 -11.13
CA PRO A 93 -14.57 0.21 -10.69
C PRO A 93 -14.65 -0.37 -9.26
N LEU A 94 -13.53 -0.91 -8.76
CA LEU A 94 -13.45 -1.55 -7.44
C LEU A 94 -13.07 -0.57 -6.33
N ILE A 95 -12.30 0.49 -6.63
CA ILE A 95 -11.75 1.41 -5.63
C ILE A 95 -12.61 2.66 -5.44
N GLY A 96 -12.39 3.36 -4.35
CA GLY A 96 -13.12 4.60 -4.01
C GLY A 96 -13.06 4.87 -2.51
N ALA A 97 -13.33 6.12 -2.11
CA ALA A 97 -13.28 6.54 -0.70
C ALA A 97 -14.20 5.74 0.22
N ASP A 98 -15.35 5.29 -0.31
CA ASP A 98 -16.35 4.54 0.44
C ASP A 98 -16.41 3.05 0.03
N LYS A 99 -15.52 2.61 -0.84
CA LYS A 99 -15.49 1.23 -1.37
C LYS A 99 -14.23 0.49 -0.95
N ASP A 100 -13.10 0.89 -1.50
CA ASP A 100 -11.80 0.25 -1.32
C ASP A 100 -10.70 1.29 -1.48
N ILE A 101 -9.88 1.44 -0.46
CA ILE A 101 -8.89 2.51 -0.35
C ILE A 101 -7.49 1.91 -0.39
N PRO A 102 -6.79 1.97 -1.53
CA PRO A 102 -5.39 1.58 -1.64
C PRO A 102 -4.44 2.39 -0.75
N ALA A 103 -3.24 1.85 -0.55
CA ALA A 103 -2.16 2.45 0.20
C ALA A 103 -0.80 1.99 -0.34
N PRO A 104 0.34 2.60 0.06
CA PRO A 104 1.65 2.07 -0.24
C PRO A 104 1.94 0.73 0.46
N ASP A 105 2.73 -0.11 -0.19
CA ASP A 105 3.28 -1.35 0.35
C ASP A 105 4.70 -1.57 -0.22
N VAL A 106 5.19 -2.79 -0.30
CA VAL A 106 6.53 -3.11 -0.83
C VAL A 106 6.71 -2.51 -2.24
N ASN A 107 7.80 -1.77 -2.41
CA ASN A 107 8.22 -1.12 -3.67
C ASN A 107 7.19 -0.13 -4.26
N THR A 108 6.28 0.38 -3.44
CA THR A 108 5.42 1.53 -3.77
C THR A 108 5.55 2.60 -2.69
N ASN A 109 5.34 3.85 -3.04
CA ASN A 109 5.59 5.00 -2.17
C ASN A 109 4.58 6.14 -2.41
N ALA A 110 4.83 7.29 -1.81
CA ALA A 110 3.96 8.45 -1.94
C ALA A 110 3.78 8.91 -3.39
N LEU A 111 4.83 8.83 -4.22
CA LEU A 111 4.76 9.18 -5.63
C LEU A 111 3.87 8.20 -6.41
N THR A 112 3.98 6.91 -6.14
CA THR A 112 3.09 5.89 -6.72
C THR A 112 1.63 6.20 -6.38
N MET A 113 1.36 6.58 -5.13
CA MET A 113 0.01 6.96 -4.68
C MET A 113 -0.48 8.27 -5.31
N ALA A 114 0.43 9.19 -5.62
CA ALA A 114 0.09 10.39 -6.40
C ALA A 114 -0.38 10.03 -7.82
N TRP A 115 0.27 9.07 -8.48
CA TRP A 115 -0.17 8.59 -9.80
C TRP A 115 -1.53 7.87 -9.74
N VAL A 116 -1.79 7.13 -8.67
CA VAL A 116 -3.11 6.51 -8.44
C VAL A 116 -4.18 7.59 -8.30
N LEU A 117 -3.95 8.58 -7.42
CA LEU A 117 -4.89 9.68 -7.19
C LEU A 117 -5.18 10.46 -8.47
N ASP A 118 -4.14 10.84 -9.19
CA ASP A 118 -4.24 11.61 -10.42
C ASP A 118 -5.05 10.86 -11.49
N THR A 119 -4.71 9.60 -11.73
CA THR A 119 -5.42 8.76 -12.71
C THR A 119 -6.90 8.58 -12.34
N TYR A 120 -7.19 8.28 -11.08
CA TYR A 120 -8.56 8.11 -10.61
C TYR A 120 -9.37 9.41 -10.73
N SER A 121 -8.76 10.53 -10.34
CA SER A 121 -9.41 11.85 -10.44
C SER A 121 -9.68 12.26 -11.88
N MET A 122 -8.77 11.97 -12.81
CA MET A 122 -8.98 12.20 -14.24
C MET A 122 -10.17 11.39 -14.78
N LEU A 123 -10.28 10.13 -14.42
CA LEU A 123 -11.39 9.26 -14.85
C LEU A 123 -12.75 9.74 -14.33
N HIS A 124 -12.77 10.35 -13.14
CA HIS A 124 -13.99 10.87 -12.52
C HIS A 124 -14.26 12.36 -12.82
N GLY A 125 -13.39 13.05 -13.56
CA GLY A 125 -13.54 14.45 -13.92
C GLY A 125 -13.54 15.44 -12.74
N LYS A 126 -13.07 15.01 -11.56
CA LYS A 126 -13.01 15.81 -10.32
C LYS A 126 -11.95 15.31 -9.37
N PRO A 127 -11.41 16.16 -8.48
CA PRO A 127 -10.49 15.73 -7.43
C PRO A 127 -11.13 14.68 -6.51
N CYS A 128 -10.46 13.54 -6.31
CA CYS A 128 -10.93 12.43 -5.46
C CYS A 128 -9.89 12.05 -4.38
N PRO A 129 -9.50 12.97 -3.47
CA PRO A 129 -8.39 12.73 -2.55
C PRO A 129 -8.62 11.58 -1.57
N GLY A 130 -9.86 11.19 -1.31
CA GLY A 130 -10.20 10.07 -0.45
C GLY A 130 -9.90 8.68 -1.01
N VAL A 131 -9.63 8.57 -2.32
CA VAL A 131 -9.46 7.26 -2.98
C VAL A 131 -8.24 6.48 -2.50
N VAL A 132 -7.20 7.15 -2.02
CA VAL A 132 -5.92 6.53 -1.66
C VAL A 132 -5.29 7.21 -0.45
N THR A 133 -4.62 6.43 0.40
CA THR A 133 -3.81 6.96 1.52
C THR A 133 -2.31 6.85 1.21
N GLY A 134 -1.48 7.55 2.00
CA GLY A 134 -0.03 7.54 1.81
C GLY A 134 0.48 8.38 0.64
N LYS A 135 -0.38 9.19 0.04
CA LYS A 135 -0.03 10.20 -0.96
C LYS A 135 0.74 11.36 -0.33
N PRO A 136 1.44 12.20 -1.12
CA PRO A 136 2.13 13.41 -0.62
C PRO A 136 1.20 14.34 0.17
N VAL A 137 1.76 15.05 1.15
CA VAL A 137 0.99 15.99 2.00
C VAL A 137 0.35 17.10 1.16
N GLU A 138 1.05 17.57 0.13
CA GLU A 138 0.61 18.59 -0.83
C GLU A 138 -0.64 18.17 -1.61
N LEU A 139 -0.86 16.85 -1.72
CA LEU A 139 -2.06 16.26 -2.36
C LEU A 139 -3.12 15.81 -1.33
N GLY A 140 -3.07 16.33 -0.11
CA GLY A 140 -3.98 15.98 0.96
C GLY A 140 -3.60 14.69 1.71
N GLY A 141 -2.32 14.31 1.71
CA GLY A 141 -1.78 13.23 2.53
C GLY A 141 -1.66 13.61 4.00
N SER A 142 -1.70 12.62 4.88
CA SER A 142 -1.57 12.80 6.33
C SER A 142 -0.11 12.98 6.73
N ARG A 143 0.17 13.93 7.62
CA ARG A 143 1.49 14.10 8.25
C ARG A 143 1.82 12.90 9.14
N GLY A 144 3.11 12.62 9.34
CA GLY A 144 3.60 11.55 10.22
C GLY A 144 3.60 10.15 9.62
N ARG A 145 3.11 9.94 8.39
CA ARG A 145 3.11 8.62 7.73
C ARG A 145 4.51 8.02 7.62
N ALA A 146 5.52 8.85 7.35
CA ALA A 146 6.90 8.42 7.17
C ALA A 146 7.45 7.66 8.40
N SER A 147 7.15 8.10 9.61
CA SER A 147 7.62 7.49 10.85
C SER A 147 6.60 6.56 11.52
N ALA A 148 5.37 6.48 11.01
CA ALA A 148 4.27 5.82 11.71
C ALA A 148 4.53 4.34 12.01
N THR A 149 5.11 3.59 11.08
CA THR A 149 5.43 2.16 11.27
C THR A 149 6.49 1.97 12.35
N GLY A 150 7.62 2.67 12.26
CA GLY A 150 8.69 2.59 13.24
C GLY A 150 8.23 3.02 14.64
N ARG A 151 7.49 4.13 14.73
CA ARG A 151 6.92 4.59 16.01
C ARG A 151 5.97 3.55 16.61
N GLY A 152 5.11 2.94 15.80
CA GLY A 152 4.21 1.89 16.27
C GLY A 152 4.95 0.66 16.82
N VAL A 153 6.03 0.24 16.16
CA VAL A 153 6.89 -0.85 16.63
C VAL A 153 7.52 -0.49 17.96
N VAL A 154 8.10 0.71 18.11
CA VAL A 154 8.72 1.17 19.37
C VAL A 154 7.68 1.19 20.51
N ILE A 155 6.49 1.76 20.27
CA ILE A 155 5.41 1.80 21.28
C ILE A 155 4.99 0.39 21.70
N ALA A 156 4.77 -0.51 20.75
CA ALA A 156 4.40 -1.89 21.06
C ALA A 156 5.50 -2.62 21.85
N THR A 157 6.77 -2.42 21.48
CA THR A 157 7.92 -2.97 22.20
C THR A 157 7.97 -2.46 23.64
N GLN A 158 7.81 -1.16 23.86
CA GLN A 158 7.78 -0.57 25.20
C GLN A 158 6.65 -1.17 26.07
N LEU A 159 5.45 -1.32 25.49
CA LEU A 159 4.33 -1.92 26.21
C LEU A 159 4.61 -3.38 26.60
N VAL A 160 5.15 -4.18 25.68
CA VAL A 160 5.51 -5.58 25.98
C VAL A 160 6.60 -5.66 27.03
N LEU A 161 7.63 -4.82 26.96
CA LEU A 161 8.69 -4.79 27.99
C LEU A 161 8.12 -4.41 29.36
N LYS A 162 7.25 -3.41 29.42
CA LYS A 162 6.61 -2.98 30.67
C LYS A 162 5.77 -4.10 31.29
N THR A 163 5.03 -4.88 30.50
CA THR A 163 4.28 -6.05 31.01
C THR A 163 5.20 -7.16 31.54
N ASN A 164 6.48 -7.17 31.15
CA ASN A 164 7.50 -8.10 31.64
C ASN A 164 8.44 -7.47 32.70
N GLY A 165 8.05 -6.33 33.31
CA GLY A 165 8.79 -5.70 34.39
C GLY A 165 9.99 -4.86 33.94
N VAL A 166 10.09 -4.51 32.67
CA VAL A 166 11.15 -3.63 32.12
C VAL A 166 10.53 -2.28 31.78
N ASP A 167 10.79 -1.27 32.60
CA ASP A 167 10.14 0.06 32.50
C ASP A 167 10.78 1.02 31.48
N SER A 168 12.01 0.75 31.03
CA SER A 168 12.76 1.61 30.10
C SER A 168 13.39 0.80 28.97
N LEU A 169 13.58 1.43 27.83
CA LEU A 169 14.37 0.90 26.72
C LEU A 169 15.89 1.11 26.93
N ASP A 170 16.29 1.85 27.96
CA ASP A 170 17.69 2.14 28.20
C ASP A 170 18.50 0.87 28.48
N GLY A 171 19.55 0.66 27.70
CA GLY A 171 20.39 -0.54 27.79
C GLY A 171 19.80 -1.83 27.21
N VAL A 172 18.57 -1.80 26.70
CA VAL A 172 17.95 -2.98 26.06
C VAL A 172 18.59 -3.25 24.69
N LYS A 173 19.05 -4.47 24.49
CA LYS A 173 19.56 -4.92 23.18
C LYS A 173 18.39 -5.29 22.29
N VAL A 174 18.31 -4.68 21.10
CA VAL A 174 17.22 -4.89 20.15
C VAL A 174 17.80 -5.39 18.82
N ALA A 175 17.21 -6.44 18.26
CA ALA A 175 17.47 -6.89 16.89
C ALA A 175 16.24 -6.64 16.03
N VAL A 176 16.42 -6.00 14.88
CA VAL A 176 15.34 -5.69 13.93
C VAL A 176 15.56 -6.51 12.67
N GLN A 177 14.58 -7.35 12.35
CA GLN A 177 14.55 -8.05 11.07
C GLN A 177 13.65 -7.30 10.08
N GLY A 178 14.23 -6.92 8.94
CA GLY A 178 13.53 -6.18 7.90
C GLY A 178 13.61 -4.67 8.11
N MET A 179 14.27 -4.03 7.15
CA MET A 179 14.39 -2.57 7.04
C MET A 179 13.79 -2.13 5.68
N GLY A 180 12.75 -2.83 5.25
CA GLY A 180 12.06 -2.65 3.99
C GLY A 180 11.45 -1.29 3.79
N ASN A 181 10.56 -0.92 3.09
CA ASN A 181 9.92 0.37 2.84
C ASN A 181 10.44 1.53 3.70
N ARG A 182 11.64 1.98 3.42
CA ARG A 182 12.13 3.24 3.96
C ARG A 182 11.32 4.34 3.29
N SER A 183 10.45 4.97 4.03
CA SER A 183 10.07 6.34 3.74
C SER A 183 11.30 7.17 4.11
N GLU A 184 12.02 7.62 3.11
CA GLU A 184 12.97 8.72 3.26
C GLU A 184 12.25 9.97 3.75
#